data_db2ae454ece7053da7437eb90a2d8d1d
#
_entry.id   db2ae454ece7053da7437eb90a2d8d1d
#
_cell.length_a   1.000
_cell.length_b   1.000
_cell.length_c   1.000
_cell.angle_alpha   90.00
_cell.angle_beta   90.00
_cell.angle_gamma   90.00
#
_symmetry.space_group_name_H-M   'P 1'
#
loop_
_entity.id
_entity.type
_entity.pdbx_description
1 polymer ?
#
loop_
_entity_poly.entity_id
_entity_poly.type
_entity_poly.pdbx_seq_one_letter_code
_entity_poly.pdbx_strand_id
1 'polypeptide(L)'
;MAKDKKQNRPKAITPKGFRDYFGSEVTERNQMLQKIVEIYESYGFEALESSAVETVEALGKFLPDVDQPNEGVFAWQEDDQDWLALRYDLTAPLARVYAQYRNDLPVPYRRYSMGPVWRNEKPGPGRFKQFYQCDADTVGSASIAADSEICMLLSDTLQNVGISEGDYIIKANNRKVLNGVLESMNIQETPKRDAILRTVDKFDKVGENGIRQLLGKGRLDASGAYIDGVGLSDNEADIVVAFLTSKGSDIETTLNNLKNLIGSSEIGLEGINELETMAELFEAGGYGSSKISIDPSVVRGLGYYTGPVFEAELTFEIFDEKGRKRQFGSVSGGGRYDDLVKRFTGQAVPATGVSIGVDRLLAALKEKGRIQASGLGPVVVTVMDRDRISDYQKIVAELRNSGIRSEVYLGNPKNFGNQLKYADNRGSPAAVIEGTEERESGTIQIKDLILGKKLSEAATLEEWKDRPSQFTVQRDELVQKIREILSAYK
;
A
#
# COMPACT_ATOMS: atom_id res chain seq x y z
N MET A 1 52.01 -12.40 27.41
CA MET A 1 50.94 -12.81 26.49
C MET A 1 49.83 -11.75 26.59
N ALA A 2 49.76 -10.85 25.64
CA ALA A 2 48.71 -9.83 25.58
C ALA A 2 47.39 -10.52 25.20
N LYS A 3 46.37 -10.37 26.05
CA LYS A 3 45.01 -10.81 25.71
C LYS A 3 44.52 -9.94 24.52
N ASP A 4 44.31 -10.57 23.35
CA ASP A 4 43.64 -9.95 22.23
C ASP A 4 42.33 -9.33 22.72
N LYS A 5 42.23 -7.99 22.63
CA LYS A 5 40.97 -7.28 22.85
C LYS A 5 39.99 -7.80 21.82
N LYS A 6 38.96 -8.53 22.25
CA LYS A 6 37.85 -8.91 21.39
C LYS A 6 37.34 -7.65 20.68
N GLN A 7 37.58 -7.57 19.38
CA GLN A 7 37.04 -6.48 18.54
C GLN A 7 35.51 -6.49 18.71
N ASN A 8 34.97 -5.37 19.21
CA ASN A 8 33.54 -5.24 19.44
C ASN A 8 32.86 -5.15 18.08
N ARG A 9 32.36 -6.29 17.56
CA ARG A 9 31.66 -6.33 16.27
C ARG A 9 30.32 -5.63 16.40
N PRO A 10 29.92 -4.80 15.44
CA PRO A 10 28.61 -4.17 15.45
C PRO A 10 27.51 -5.25 15.41
N LYS A 11 26.39 -4.99 16.07
CA LYS A 11 25.22 -5.88 16.01
C LYS A 11 24.58 -5.75 14.64
N ALA A 12 24.37 -6.89 13.95
CA ALA A 12 23.69 -6.96 12.66
C ALA A 12 22.16 -6.96 12.88
N ILE A 13 21.60 -5.80 13.18
CA ILE A 13 20.17 -5.59 13.42
C ILE A 13 19.68 -4.38 12.63
N THR A 14 18.46 -4.44 12.09
CA THR A 14 17.78 -3.28 11.51
C THR A 14 17.38 -2.29 12.60
N PRO A 15 17.39 -0.98 12.32
CA PRO A 15 16.88 0.03 13.24
C PRO A 15 15.42 -0.23 13.62
N LYS A 16 15.03 0.15 14.84
CA LYS A 16 13.65 -0.03 15.32
C LYS A 16 12.63 0.67 14.43
N GLY A 17 11.64 -0.08 13.96
CA GLY A 17 10.58 0.43 13.08
C GLY A 17 10.91 0.32 11.58
N PHE A 18 12.10 -0.20 11.23
CA PHE A 18 12.48 -0.52 9.86
C PHE A 18 12.53 -2.03 9.67
N ARG A 19 12.42 -2.49 8.43
CA ARG A 19 12.60 -3.91 8.07
C ARG A 19 13.22 -4.04 6.69
N ASP A 20 13.85 -5.18 6.46
CA ASP A 20 14.31 -5.60 5.14
C ASP A 20 13.23 -6.45 4.46
N TYR A 21 13.19 -6.39 3.14
CA TYR A 21 12.27 -7.16 2.30
C TYR A 21 13.06 -8.13 1.44
N PHE A 22 12.64 -9.39 1.36
CA PHE A 22 13.39 -10.43 0.66
C PHE A 22 12.56 -11.09 -0.45
N GLY A 23 13.26 -11.46 -1.53
CA GLY A 23 12.80 -12.38 -2.57
C GLY A 23 11.37 -12.14 -3.04
N SER A 24 10.47 -12.99 -2.59
CA SER A 24 9.07 -12.97 -2.99
C SER A 24 8.34 -11.68 -2.62
N GLU A 25 8.57 -11.14 -1.42
CA GLU A 25 7.90 -9.90 -0.99
C GLU A 25 8.19 -8.74 -1.94
N VAL A 26 9.43 -8.63 -2.42
CA VAL A 26 9.82 -7.60 -3.39
C VAL A 26 9.17 -7.84 -4.75
N THR A 27 9.18 -9.10 -5.21
CA THR A 27 8.58 -9.47 -6.50
C THR A 27 7.09 -9.23 -6.51
N GLU A 28 6.37 -9.66 -5.50
CA GLU A 28 4.92 -9.50 -5.34
C GLU A 28 4.54 -8.01 -5.29
N ARG A 29 5.29 -7.21 -4.52
CA ARG A 29 5.10 -5.76 -4.47
C ARG A 29 5.27 -5.13 -5.85
N ASN A 30 6.33 -5.47 -6.58
CA ASN A 30 6.58 -4.91 -7.89
C ASN A 30 5.52 -5.30 -8.92
N GLN A 31 5.03 -6.54 -8.87
CA GLN A 31 3.91 -7.00 -9.71
C GLN A 31 2.62 -6.23 -9.39
N MET A 32 2.32 -6.02 -8.11
CA MET A 32 1.17 -5.21 -7.71
C MET A 32 1.31 -3.76 -8.16
N LEU A 33 2.49 -3.15 -7.99
CA LEU A 33 2.74 -1.79 -8.46
C LEU A 33 2.56 -1.66 -9.97
N GLN A 34 3.02 -2.64 -10.75
CA GLN A 34 2.83 -2.64 -12.20
C GLN A 34 1.35 -2.63 -12.58
N LYS A 35 0.52 -3.44 -11.91
CA LYS A 35 -0.94 -3.44 -12.12
C LYS A 35 -1.60 -2.11 -11.75
N ILE A 36 -1.11 -1.43 -10.72
CA ILE A 36 -1.58 -0.09 -10.33
C ILE A 36 -1.23 0.90 -11.45
N VAL A 37 0.00 0.87 -11.94
CA VAL A 37 0.48 1.75 -13.02
C VAL A 37 -0.34 1.57 -14.30
N GLU A 38 -0.67 0.35 -14.69
CA GLU A 38 -1.50 0.06 -15.87
C GLU A 38 -2.85 0.81 -15.82
N ILE A 39 -3.48 0.87 -14.66
CA ILE A 39 -4.73 1.64 -14.48
C ILE A 39 -4.45 3.14 -14.52
N TYR A 40 -3.43 3.64 -13.80
CA TYR A 40 -3.12 5.06 -13.76
C TYR A 40 -2.79 5.61 -15.16
N GLU A 41 -2.02 4.88 -15.95
CA GLU A 41 -1.71 5.24 -17.34
C GLU A 41 -2.95 5.16 -18.24
N SER A 42 -3.86 4.20 -18.03
CA SER A 42 -5.12 4.12 -18.78
C SER A 42 -6.04 5.31 -18.54
N TYR A 43 -5.93 5.93 -17.37
CA TYR A 43 -6.61 7.20 -17.04
C TYR A 43 -5.83 8.44 -17.52
N GLY A 44 -4.69 8.27 -18.18
CA GLY A 44 -3.88 9.36 -18.72
C GLY A 44 -3.02 10.08 -17.67
N PHE A 45 -2.67 9.43 -16.57
CA PHE A 45 -1.70 9.96 -15.62
C PHE A 45 -0.28 9.63 -16.08
N GLU A 46 0.64 10.56 -15.87
CA GLU A 46 2.04 10.44 -16.23
C GLU A 46 2.93 10.20 -14.99
N ALA A 47 4.01 9.46 -15.17
CA ALA A 47 4.94 9.17 -14.08
C ALA A 47 5.69 10.43 -13.63
N LEU A 48 5.75 10.66 -12.32
CA LEU A 48 6.63 11.64 -11.68
C LEU A 48 7.49 10.93 -10.63
N GLU A 49 8.79 11.08 -10.74
CA GLU A 49 9.74 10.68 -9.70
C GLU A 49 10.42 11.93 -9.12
N SER A 50 10.13 12.21 -7.84
CA SER A 50 10.71 13.34 -7.11
C SER A 50 11.80 12.87 -6.15
N SER A 51 12.63 13.81 -5.67
CA SER A 51 13.65 13.51 -4.66
C SER A 51 13.05 12.87 -3.41
N ALA A 52 13.78 11.94 -2.80
CA ALA A 52 13.44 11.41 -1.48
C ALA A 52 13.77 12.38 -0.35
N VAL A 53 14.66 13.34 -0.61
CA VAL A 53 15.10 14.40 0.30
C VAL A 53 14.53 15.72 -0.19
N GLU A 54 13.88 16.45 0.69
CA GLU A 54 13.32 17.77 0.47
C GLU A 54 13.84 18.75 1.52
N THR A 55 13.79 20.04 1.23
CA THR A 55 13.98 21.03 2.28
C THR A 55 12.80 20.96 3.27
N VAL A 56 13.07 21.17 4.53
CA VAL A 56 12.04 21.15 5.58
C VAL A 56 10.95 22.18 5.29
N GLU A 57 11.28 23.34 4.70
CA GLU A 57 10.33 24.34 4.23
C GLU A 57 9.40 23.80 3.14
N ALA A 58 9.90 22.96 2.24
CA ALA A 58 9.08 22.34 1.20
C ALA A 58 8.07 21.34 1.77
N LEU A 59 8.31 20.72 2.91
CA LEU A 59 7.36 19.83 3.57
C LEU A 59 6.24 20.58 4.32
N GLY A 60 6.43 21.85 4.63
CA GLY A 60 5.42 22.75 5.22
C GLY A 60 5.18 22.52 6.72
N LYS A 61 3.92 22.56 7.16
CA LYS A 61 3.51 22.51 8.58
C LYS A 61 3.83 21.20 9.33
N PHE A 62 4.49 20.27 8.69
CA PHE A 62 5.07 19.08 9.34
C PHE A 62 6.53 19.30 9.72
N LEU A 63 6.96 20.57 9.73
CA LEU A 63 8.22 20.96 10.31
C LEU A 63 8.31 20.50 11.75
N PRO A 64 9.45 19.93 12.16
CA PRO A 64 9.74 19.77 13.57
C PRO A 64 9.60 21.15 14.24
N ASP A 65 8.83 21.21 15.29
CA ASP A 65 8.88 22.36 16.17
C ASP A 65 10.34 22.59 16.60
N VAL A 66 10.77 23.83 16.75
CA VAL A 66 12.16 24.16 17.12
C VAL A 66 12.58 23.39 18.38
N ASP A 67 11.60 23.08 19.26
CA ASP A 67 11.80 22.34 20.49
C ASP A 67 11.75 20.81 20.33
N GLN A 68 11.22 20.30 19.20
CA GLN A 68 11.12 18.86 18.90
C GLN A 68 11.44 18.56 17.42
N PRO A 69 12.71 18.76 17.01
CA PRO A 69 13.10 18.80 15.60
C PRO A 69 12.91 17.50 14.81
N ASN A 70 12.50 16.40 15.42
CA ASN A 70 12.30 15.09 14.77
C ASN A 70 10.91 14.47 15.04
N GLU A 71 9.94 15.23 15.51
CA GLU A 71 8.60 14.71 15.71
C GLU A 71 7.88 14.57 14.36
N GLY A 72 7.57 13.33 13.98
CA GLY A 72 6.85 12.99 12.75
C GLY A 72 7.71 12.89 11.48
N VAL A 73 8.90 13.50 11.40
CA VAL A 73 9.78 13.47 10.24
C VAL A 73 11.22 13.07 10.61
N PHE A 74 11.99 12.61 9.63
CA PHE A 74 13.43 12.43 9.74
C PHE A 74 14.11 13.64 9.11
N ALA A 75 14.60 14.57 9.95
CA ALA A 75 15.24 15.78 9.51
C ALA A 75 16.66 15.89 10.07
N TRP A 76 17.53 16.59 9.33
CA TRP A 76 18.89 16.92 9.71
C TRP A 76 19.29 18.26 9.10
N GLN A 77 20.34 18.85 9.62
CA GLN A 77 20.88 20.11 9.11
C GLN A 77 22.18 19.83 8.35
N GLU A 78 22.33 20.42 7.18
CA GLU A 78 23.60 20.42 6.45
C GLU A 78 24.51 21.56 6.92
N ASP A 79 25.80 21.49 6.57
CA ASP A 79 26.83 22.42 7.01
C ASP A 79 26.52 23.88 6.62
N ASP A 80 25.77 24.11 5.55
CA ASP A 80 25.36 25.42 5.02
C ASP A 80 24.04 25.95 5.63
N GLN A 81 23.51 25.30 6.66
CA GLN A 81 22.37 25.73 7.49
C GLN A 81 20.97 25.36 6.99
N ASP A 82 20.81 24.79 5.80
CA ASP A 82 19.50 24.34 5.37
C ASP A 82 19.07 23.04 6.09
N TRP A 83 17.85 23.05 6.60
CA TRP A 83 17.24 21.85 7.13
C TRP A 83 16.67 20.98 6.01
N LEU A 84 17.17 19.76 5.93
CA LEU A 84 16.69 18.72 5.01
C LEU A 84 15.89 17.67 5.77
N ALA A 85 14.97 16.99 5.06
CA ALA A 85 14.21 15.91 5.63
C ALA A 85 13.89 14.85 4.58
N LEU A 86 13.71 13.61 5.03
CA LEU A 86 13.11 12.58 4.19
C LEU A 86 11.60 12.87 3.98
N ARG A 87 11.13 12.75 2.75
CA ARG A 87 9.70 12.92 2.41
C ARG A 87 8.84 11.96 3.22
N TYR A 88 7.76 12.48 3.83
CA TYR A 88 6.82 11.68 4.62
C TYR A 88 5.57 11.27 3.83
N ASP A 89 5.37 11.84 2.64
CA ASP A 89 4.39 11.49 1.60
C ASP A 89 4.93 11.83 0.21
N LEU A 90 4.12 11.60 -0.83
CA LEU A 90 4.47 11.94 -2.21
C LEU A 90 3.75 13.22 -2.71
N THR A 91 2.88 13.80 -1.88
CA THR A 91 2.05 14.96 -2.25
C THR A 91 2.76 16.30 -1.94
N ALA A 92 3.49 16.40 -0.82
CA ALA A 92 4.27 17.59 -0.50
C ALA A 92 5.37 17.88 -1.56
N PRO A 93 6.15 16.86 -2.01
CA PRO A 93 7.06 17.02 -3.14
C PRO A 93 6.36 17.45 -4.44
N LEU A 94 5.15 16.94 -4.73
CA LEU A 94 4.38 17.36 -5.89
C LEU A 94 4.10 18.87 -5.90
N ALA A 95 3.70 19.42 -4.76
CA ALA A 95 3.42 20.85 -4.65
C ALA A 95 4.64 21.72 -4.99
N ARG A 96 5.84 21.30 -4.54
CA ARG A 96 7.11 21.97 -4.89
C ARG A 96 7.42 21.81 -6.39
N VAL A 97 7.30 20.60 -6.92
CA VAL A 97 7.55 20.33 -8.35
C VAL A 97 6.63 21.17 -9.22
N TYR A 98 5.31 21.18 -8.92
CA TYR A 98 4.36 21.98 -9.67
C TYR A 98 4.68 23.48 -9.61
N ALA A 99 5.01 24.00 -8.42
CA ALA A 99 5.37 25.40 -8.27
C ALA A 99 6.64 25.77 -9.05
N GLN A 100 7.65 24.89 -9.05
CA GLN A 100 8.94 25.07 -9.73
C GLN A 100 8.80 25.04 -11.24
N TYR A 101 8.00 24.12 -11.79
CA TYR A 101 7.90 23.86 -13.22
C TYR A 101 6.54 24.27 -13.82
N ARG A 102 5.74 25.10 -13.13
CA ARG A 102 4.36 25.46 -13.50
C ARG A 102 4.20 26.02 -14.91
N ASN A 103 5.24 26.61 -15.48
CA ASN A 103 5.19 27.20 -16.82
C ASN A 103 5.46 26.17 -17.92
N ASP A 104 6.01 25.01 -17.56
CA ASP A 104 6.41 23.93 -18.48
C ASP A 104 5.42 22.75 -18.40
N LEU A 105 4.66 22.65 -17.31
CA LEU A 105 3.70 21.57 -17.10
C LEU A 105 2.35 21.87 -17.75
N PRO A 106 1.64 20.87 -18.28
CA PRO A 106 0.29 21.03 -18.79
C PRO A 106 -0.68 21.40 -17.66
N VAL A 107 -1.77 22.07 -17.96
CA VAL A 107 -2.86 22.36 -17.03
C VAL A 107 -4.16 21.80 -17.58
N PRO A 108 -4.83 20.86 -16.89
CA PRO A 108 -4.41 20.25 -15.62
C PRO A 108 -3.18 19.35 -15.76
N TYR A 109 -2.34 19.30 -14.72
CA TYR A 109 -1.23 18.36 -14.61
C TYR A 109 -1.70 17.10 -13.88
N ARG A 110 -1.59 15.98 -14.54
CA ARG A 110 -2.04 14.66 -14.04
C ARG A 110 -0.84 13.74 -13.90
N ARG A 111 -0.49 13.41 -12.66
CA ARG A 111 0.70 12.60 -12.39
C ARG A 111 0.38 11.43 -11.47
N TYR A 112 1.11 10.35 -11.62
CA TYR A 112 1.26 9.36 -10.57
C TYR A 112 2.71 9.31 -10.07
N SER A 113 2.88 8.92 -8.81
CA SER A 113 4.19 8.72 -8.20
C SER A 113 4.14 7.52 -7.28
N MET A 114 5.23 6.75 -7.21
CA MET A 114 5.35 5.64 -6.29
C MET A 114 6.74 5.59 -5.66
N GLY A 115 6.81 5.18 -4.43
CA GLY A 115 8.10 5.07 -3.75
C GLY A 115 7.97 4.98 -2.24
N PRO A 116 9.13 4.81 -1.57
CA PRO A 116 9.18 4.81 -0.13
C PRO A 116 8.97 6.21 0.43
N VAL A 117 8.29 6.25 1.57
CA VAL A 117 8.12 7.44 2.41
C VAL A 117 8.50 7.10 3.85
N TRP A 118 8.84 8.13 4.63
CA TRP A 118 9.38 7.94 5.96
C TRP A 118 8.63 8.77 6.99
N ARG A 119 8.16 8.11 8.06
CA ARG A 119 7.49 8.78 9.18
C ARG A 119 8.15 8.39 10.49
N ASN A 120 8.60 9.38 11.24
CA ASN A 120 9.25 9.16 12.54
C ASN A 120 8.22 9.01 13.67
N GLU A 121 7.20 8.21 13.43
CA GLU A 121 6.16 7.88 14.39
C GLU A 121 6.54 6.64 15.23
N LYS A 122 5.82 6.43 16.34
CA LYS A 122 5.98 5.23 17.16
C LYS A 122 5.55 4.00 16.35
N PRO A 123 6.47 3.04 16.11
CA PRO A 123 6.12 1.85 15.35
C PRO A 123 5.13 0.96 16.09
N GLY A 124 4.29 0.25 15.34
CA GLY A 124 3.30 -0.69 15.85
C GLY A 124 3.08 -1.85 14.88
N PRO A 125 2.21 -2.81 15.21
CA PRO A 125 1.89 -3.93 14.33
C PRO A 125 1.44 -3.44 12.95
N GLY A 126 2.16 -3.82 11.88
CA GLY A 126 1.89 -3.38 10.52
C GLY A 126 2.21 -1.90 10.22
N ARG A 127 2.79 -1.16 11.17
CA ARG A 127 3.21 0.24 11.00
C ARG A 127 4.73 0.35 11.13
N PHE A 128 5.36 0.57 9.99
CA PHE A 128 6.80 0.80 9.89
C PHE A 128 7.09 2.29 9.72
N LYS A 129 8.31 2.70 10.05
CA LYS A 129 8.80 4.06 9.84
C LYS A 129 9.15 4.34 8.38
N GLN A 130 9.36 3.30 7.58
CA GLN A 130 9.48 3.35 6.12
C GLN A 130 8.43 2.42 5.53
N PHE A 131 7.65 2.93 4.57
CA PHE A 131 6.64 2.16 3.84
C PHE A 131 6.47 2.74 2.43
N TYR A 132 5.83 1.98 1.54
CA TYR A 132 5.59 2.40 0.16
C TYR A 132 4.22 3.04 -0.01
N GLN A 133 4.18 4.14 -0.75
CA GLN A 133 2.95 4.75 -1.25
C GLN A 133 2.91 4.71 -2.78
N CYS A 134 1.70 4.75 -3.32
CA CYS A 134 1.42 4.96 -4.73
C CYS A 134 0.28 5.98 -4.83
N ASP A 135 0.61 7.15 -5.37
CA ASP A 135 -0.27 8.33 -5.40
C ASP A 135 -0.64 8.67 -6.84
N ALA A 136 -1.87 9.13 -7.05
CA ALA A 136 -2.32 9.74 -8.30
C ALA A 136 -3.01 11.07 -7.98
N ASP A 137 -2.61 12.14 -8.67
CA ASP A 137 -3.09 13.50 -8.42
C ASP A 137 -3.33 14.27 -9.72
N THR A 138 -4.38 15.10 -9.72
CA THR A 138 -4.71 16.08 -10.74
C THR A 138 -4.56 17.47 -10.15
N VAL A 139 -3.66 18.28 -10.69
CA VAL A 139 -3.36 19.65 -10.22
C VAL A 139 -3.77 20.67 -11.28
N GLY A 140 -4.46 21.73 -10.90
CA GLY A 140 -4.92 22.78 -11.81
C GLY A 140 -6.34 22.59 -12.34
N SER A 141 -7.15 21.68 -11.75
CA SER A 141 -8.55 21.50 -12.11
C SER A 141 -9.48 21.81 -10.94
N ALA A 142 -10.36 22.79 -11.12
CA ALA A 142 -11.44 23.10 -10.18
C ALA A 142 -12.68 22.22 -10.38
N SER A 143 -12.74 21.44 -11.44
CA SER A 143 -13.89 20.59 -11.77
C SER A 143 -14.02 19.42 -10.78
N ILE A 144 -15.22 19.21 -10.25
CA ILE A 144 -15.60 18.07 -9.40
C ILE A 144 -15.49 16.73 -10.17
N ALA A 145 -15.50 16.77 -11.49
CA ALA A 145 -15.23 15.58 -12.30
C ALA A 145 -13.84 14.98 -12.03
N ALA A 146 -12.85 15.82 -11.68
CA ALA A 146 -11.53 15.31 -11.30
C ALA A 146 -11.58 14.49 -10.00
N ASP A 147 -12.41 14.90 -9.02
CA ASP A 147 -12.59 14.17 -7.76
C ASP A 147 -13.33 12.84 -7.98
N SER A 148 -14.35 12.86 -8.81
CA SER A 148 -15.10 11.65 -9.20
C SER A 148 -14.21 10.66 -9.92
N GLU A 149 -13.37 11.15 -10.85
CA GLU A 149 -12.44 10.32 -11.60
C GLU A 149 -11.41 9.63 -10.69
N ILE A 150 -10.88 10.32 -9.66
CA ILE A 150 -10.00 9.71 -8.65
C ILE A 150 -10.69 8.56 -7.91
N CYS A 151 -11.97 8.69 -7.57
CA CYS A 151 -12.73 7.61 -6.95
C CYS A 151 -12.91 6.40 -7.90
N MET A 152 -13.20 6.65 -9.17
CA MET A 152 -13.33 5.61 -10.22
C MET A 152 -12.00 4.90 -10.47
N LEU A 153 -10.93 5.66 -10.64
CA LEU A 153 -9.55 5.17 -10.78
C LEU A 153 -9.17 4.26 -9.60
N LEU A 154 -9.53 4.65 -8.39
CA LEU A 154 -9.24 3.86 -7.18
C LEU A 154 -10.01 2.54 -7.19
N SER A 155 -11.28 2.54 -7.61
CA SER A 155 -12.11 1.34 -7.76
C SER A 155 -11.50 0.36 -8.77
N ASP A 156 -11.13 0.85 -9.96
CA ASP A 156 -10.53 0.04 -11.01
C ASP A 156 -9.16 -0.49 -10.61
N THR A 157 -8.38 0.32 -9.91
CA THR A 157 -7.08 -0.09 -9.36
C THR A 157 -7.23 -1.27 -8.39
N LEU A 158 -8.18 -1.21 -7.46
CA LEU A 158 -8.42 -2.31 -6.52
C LEU A 158 -8.84 -3.58 -7.24
N GLN A 159 -9.70 -3.48 -8.25
CA GLN A 159 -10.11 -4.64 -9.06
C GLN A 159 -8.92 -5.23 -9.85
N ASN A 160 -8.09 -4.38 -10.48
CA ASN A 160 -6.95 -4.85 -11.27
C ASN A 160 -5.89 -5.56 -10.42
N VAL A 161 -5.69 -5.14 -9.18
CA VAL A 161 -4.78 -5.85 -8.27
C VAL A 161 -5.38 -7.12 -7.67
N GLY A 162 -6.66 -7.39 -7.90
CA GLY A 162 -7.33 -8.65 -7.51
C GLY A 162 -8.29 -8.53 -6.31
N ILE A 163 -8.69 -7.34 -5.89
CA ILE A 163 -9.77 -7.14 -4.91
C ILE A 163 -11.09 -7.11 -5.68
N SER A 164 -11.96 -8.09 -5.47
CA SER A 164 -13.23 -8.18 -6.19
C SER A 164 -14.27 -7.18 -5.68
N GLU A 165 -15.24 -6.85 -6.51
CA GLU A 165 -16.45 -6.14 -6.07
C GLU A 165 -17.11 -6.88 -4.89
N GLY A 166 -17.56 -6.13 -3.88
CA GLY A 166 -18.05 -6.66 -2.61
C GLY A 166 -16.97 -6.88 -1.54
N ASP A 167 -15.68 -6.92 -1.90
CA ASP A 167 -14.56 -7.00 -0.96
C ASP A 167 -13.95 -5.62 -0.63
N TYR A 168 -14.45 -4.56 -1.24
CA TYR A 168 -14.07 -3.17 -0.95
C TYR A 168 -15.26 -2.23 -1.16
N ILE A 169 -15.15 -1.06 -0.60
CA ILE A 169 -16.02 0.09 -0.86
C ILE A 169 -15.18 1.38 -0.89
N ILE A 170 -15.41 2.21 -1.90
CA ILE A 170 -14.91 3.57 -1.92
C ILE A 170 -15.95 4.45 -1.25
N LYS A 171 -15.57 5.11 -0.17
CA LYS A 171 -16.42 6.04 0.57
C LYS A 171 -16.01 7.46 0.21
N ALA A 172 -16.95 8.28 -0.20
CA ALA A 172 -16.76 9.69 -0.51
C ALA A 172 -17.58 10.57 0.43
N ASN A 173 -17.02 11.67 0.84
CA ASN A 173 -17.68 12.74 1.62
C ASN A 173 -17.14 14.09 1.15
N ASN A 174 -17.63 15.18 1.75
CA ASN A 174 -17.16 16.52 1.46
C ASN A 174 -16.95 17.33 2.74
N ARG A 175 -15.77 17.92 2.85
CA ARG A 175 -15.37 18.74 4.00
C ARG A 175 -16.31 19.94 4.21
N LYS A 176 -16.81 20.52 3.11
CA LYS A 176 -17.73 21.66 3.14
C LYS A 176 -19.04 21.34 3.86
N VAL A 177 -19.52 20.07 3.75
CA VAL A 177 -20.78 19.67 4.44
C VAL A 177 -20.59 19.71 5.95
N LEU A 178 -19.51 19.13 6.49
CA LEU A 178 -19.23 19.22 7.93
C LEU A 178 -19.01 20.68 8.37
N ASN A 179 -18.33 21.47 7.56
CA ASN A 179 -18.18 22.90 7.84
C ASN A 179 -19.55 23.61 7.91
N GLY A 180 -20.48 23.26 7.03
CA GLY A 180 -21.85 23.75 7.06
C GLY A 180 -22.62 23.37 8.31
N VAL A 181 -22.45 22.12 8.78
CA VAL A 181 -23.02 21.65 10.07
C VAL A 181 -22.47 22.50 11.22
N LEU A 182 -21.15 22.77 11.24
CA LEU A 182 -20.53 23.59 12.28
C LEU A 182 -21.02 25.05 12.24
N GLU A 183 -21.24 25.60 11.02
CA GLU A 183 -21.82 26.93 10.85
C GLU A 183 -23.25 27.01 11.35
N SER A 184 -24.09 26.00 11.09
CA SER A 184 -25.49 25.96 11.58
C SER A 184 -25.57 25.99 13.11
N MET A 185 -24.52 25.51 13.80
CA MET A 185 -24.36 25.60 15.25
C MET A 185 -23.64 26.88 15.72
N ASN A 186 -23.35 27.81 14.82
CA ASN A 186 -22.60 29.04 15.09
C ASN A 186 -21.17 28.78 15.66
N ILE A 187 -20.54 27.65 15.31
CA ILE A 187 -19.17 27.30 15.68
C ILE A 187 -18.23 27.85 14.60
N GLN A 188 -17.65 29.04 14.84
CA GLN A 188 -16.78 29.73 13.87
C GLN A 188 -15.30 29.72 14.28
N GLU A 189 -14.99 29.52 15.54
CA GLU A 189 -13.62 29.54 16.05
C GLU A 189 -12.77 28.39 15.49
N THR A 190 -11.69 28.73 14.79
CA THR A 190 -10.79 27.75 14.16
C THR A 190 -10.26 26.70 15.14
N PRO A 191 -9.77 27.04 16.36
CA PRO A 191 -9.29 26.05 17.30
C PRO A 191 -10.35 25.05 17.73
N LYS A 192 -11.60 25.49 17.91
CA LYS A 192 -12.73 24.63 18.28
C LYS A 192 -13.13 23.70 17.12
N ARG A 193 -13.19 24.24 15.89
CA ARG A 193 -13.42 23.46 14.67
C ARG A 193 -12.36 22.36 14.51
N ASP A 194 -11.08 22.69 14.65
CA ASP A 194 -9.99 21.73 14.54
C ASP A 194 -10.06 20.64 15.64
N ALA A 195 -10.46 21.01 16.87
CA ALA A 195 -10.66 20.06 17.94
C ALA A 195 -11.80 19.07 17.64
N ILE A 196 -12.94 19.58 17.10
CA ILE A 196 -14.04 18.73 16.64
C ILE A 196 -13.56 17.77 15.57
N LEU A 197 -12.87 18.28 14.57
CA LEU A 197 -12.35 17.47 13.46
C LEU A 197 -11.40 16.37 13.92
N ARG A 198 -10.45 16.68 14.81
CA ARG A 198 -9.57 15.67 15.43
C ARG A 198 -10.32 14.64 16.26
N THR A 199 -11.48 15.01 16.78
CA THR A 199 -12.31 14.11 17.57
C THR A 199 -13.08 13.16 16.66
N VAL A 200 -13.77 13.68 15.64
CA VAL A 200 -14.58 12.85 14.71
C VAL A 200 -13.73 11.88 13.89
N ASP A 201 -12.47 12.18 13.61
CA ASP A 201 -11.50 11.24 12.97
C ASP A 201 -11.28 9.94 13.78
N LYS A 202 -11.70 9.92 15.05
CA LYS A 202 -11.63 8.72 15.89
C LYS A 202 -12.90 7.87 15.85
N PHE A 203 -13.91 8.25 15.05
CA PHE A 203 -15.22 7.62 15.03
C PHE A 203 -15.15 6.10 14.88
N ASP A 204 -14.40 5.59 13.91
CA ASP A 204 -14.22 4.16 13.67
C ASP A 204 -13.59 3.40 14.84
N LYS A 205 -12.82 4.11 15.69
CA LYS A 205 -12.11 3.49 16.81
C LYS A 205 -12.91 3.45 18.09
N VAL A 206 -13.70 4.48 18.35
CA VAL A 206 -14.37 4.66 19.65
C VAL A 206 -15.89 4.54 19.55
N GLY A 207 -16.44 4.50 18.34
CA GLY A 207 -17.87 4.40 18.06
C GLY A 207 -18.66 5.66 18.47
N GLU A 208 -19.96 5.62 18.22
CA GLU A 208 -20.89 6.73 18.45
C GLU A 208 -20.86 7.28 19.87
N ASN A 209 -21.01 6.40 20.87
CA ASN A 209 -21.01 6.80 22.28
C ASN A 209 -19.66 7.40 22.71
N GLY A 210 -18.54 6.84 22.19
CA GLY A 210 -17.21 7.34 22.50
C GLY A 210 -16.95 8.73 21.89
N ILE A 211 -17.41 8.96 20.68
CA ILE A 211 -17.32 10.28 20.01
C ILE A 211 -18.18 11.30 20.75
N ARG A 212 -19.42 10.95 21.10
CA ARG A 212 -20.30 11.86 21.85
C ARG A 212 -19.66 12.33 23.16
N GLN A 213 -19.04 11.40 23.91
CA GLN A 213 -18.31 11.76 25.14
C GLN A 213 -17.13 12.68 24.88
N LEU A 214 -16.32 12.39 23.83
CA LEU A 214 -15.15 13.20 23.46
C LEU A 214 -15.52 14.58 22.87
N LEU A 215 -16.66 14.70 22.21
CA LEU A 215 -17.19 16.00 21.78
C LEU A 215 -17.68 16.82 22.97
N GLY A 216 -18.25 16.18 24.00
CA GLY A 216 -18.71 16.81 25.23
C GLY A 216 -17.59 16.99 26.27
N LYS A 217 -17.77 16.41 27.44
CA LYS A 217 -16.86 16.59 28.60
C LYS A 217 -15.57 15.79 28.52
N GLY A 218 -15.56 14.66 27.81
CA GLY A 218 -14.45 13.71 27.75
C GLY A 218 -14.82 12.33 28.29
N ARG A 219 -13.83 11.42 28.31
CA ARG A 219 -14.02 10.04 28.74
C ARG A 219 -12.73 9.42 29.30
N LEU A 220 -12.87 8.33 30.03
CA LEU A 220 -11.75 7.46 30.37
C LEU A 220 -11.37 6.60 29.15
N ASP A 221 -10.07 6.46 28.90
CA ASP A 221 -9.56 5.52 27.90
C ASP A 221 -9.47 4.08 28.46
N ALA A 222 -9.02 3.13 27.63
CA ALA A 222 -8.85 1.74 28.03
C ALA A 222 -7.78 1.52 29.13
N SER A 223 -6.89 2.51 29.36
CA SER A 223 -5.88 2.47 30.43
C SER A 223 -6.36 3.09 31.75
N GLY A 224 -7.55 3.70 31.73
CA GLY A 224 -8.11 4.45 32.88
C GLY A 224 -7.66 5.92 32.93
N ALA A 225 -6.91 6.40 31.95
CA ALA A 225 -6.56 7.81 31.85
C ALA A 225 -7.76 8.62 31.32
N TYR A 226 -7.99 9.80 31.92
CA TYR A 226 -9.06 10.68 31.45
C TYR A 226 -8.58 11.49 30.23
N ILE A 227 -9.38 11.48 29.18
CA ILE A 227 -9.18 12.27 27.98
C ILE A 227 -10.20 13.40 27.99
N ASP A 228 -9.73 14.64 28.02
CA ASP A 228 -10.57 15.83 27.98
C ASP A 228 -11.36 15.89 26.66
N GLY A 229 -12.60 16.33 26.73
CA GLY A 229 -13.46 16.53 25.57
C GLY A 229 -13.30 17.94 24.97
N VAL A 230 -14.00 18.15 23.86
CA VAL A 230 -14.03 19.45 23.15
C VAL A 230 -14.86 20.50 23.90
N GLY A 231 -15.77 20.07 24.76
CA GLY A 231 -16.63 20.96 25.53
C GLY A 231 -17.88 21.46 24.78
N LEU A 232 -18.37 20.67 23.81
CA LEU A 232 -19.68 20.92 23.20
C LEU A 232 -20.81 20.66 24.19
N SER A 233 -21.92 21.38 24.04
CA SER A 233 -23.18 21.03 24.70
C SER A 233 -23.70 19.69 24.18
N ASP A 234 -24.60 19.04 24.93
CA ASP A 234 -25.18 17.76 24.51
C ASP A 234 -25.90 17.86 23.16
N ASN A 235 -26.62 18.97 22.92
CA ASN A 235 -27.31 19.21 21.64
C ASN A 235 -26.31 19.38 20.47
N GLU A 236 -25.23 20.15 20.65
CA GLU A 236 -24.18 20.30 19.61
C GLU A 236 -23.48 18.96 19.32
N ALA A 237 -23.17 18.19 20.35
CA ALA A 237 -22.58 16.87 20.19
C ALA A 237 -23.52 15.92 19.42
N ASP A 238 -24.82 15.96 19.71
CA ASP A 238 -25.85 15.16 19.02
C ASP A 238 -25.94 15.51 17.52
N ILE A 239 -25.85 16.78 17.16
CA ILE A 239 -25.85 17.22 15.76
C ILE A 239 -24.62 16.68 15.02
N VAL A 240 -23.44 16.76 15.63
CA VAL A 240 -22.22 16.19 15.02
C VAL A 240 -22.31 14.67 14.89
N VAL A 241 -22.85 13.98 15.88
CA VAL A 241 -23.07 12.52 15.80
C VAL A 241 -24.11 12.20 14.74
N ALA A 242 -25.20 12.96 14.65
CA ALA A 242 -26.21 12.81 13.59
C ALA A 242 -25.61 12.99 12.18
N PHE A 243 -24.66 13.91 12.01
CA PHE A 243 -23.91 14.03 10.76
C PHE A 243 -23.13 12.74 10.45
N LEU A 244 -22.33 12.23 11.38
CA LEU A 244 -21.52 11.03 11.17
C LEU A 244 -22.35 9.77 10.88
N THR A 245 -23.58 9.71 11.39
CA THR A 245 -24.50 8.58 11.25
C THR A 245 -25.61 8.83 10.21
N SER A 246 -25.54 9.92 9.45
CA SER A 246 -26.58 10.32 8.49
C SER A 246 -26.64 9.48 7.20
N LYS A 247 -25.74 8.48 7.04
CA LYS A 247 -25.76 7.55 5.91
C LYS A 247 -27.12 6.86 5.82
N GLY A 248 -27.80 7.01 4.68
CA GLY A 248 -29.07 6.34 4.38
C GLY A 248 -28.88 5.01 3.66
N SER A 249 -30.00 4.44 3.22
CA SER A 249 -30.01 3.20 2.40
C SER A 249 -29.40 3.39 1.00
N ASP A 250 -29.41 4.61 0.50
CA ASP A 250 -28.94 5.01 -0.82
C ASP A 250 -28.36 6.43 -0.78
N ILE A 251 -27.79 6.84 -1.90
CA ILE A 251 -27.14 8.16 -2.03
C ILE A 251 -28.15 9.30 -1.83
N GLU A 252 -29.34 9.21 -2.44
CA GLU A 252 -30.36 10.23 -2.35
C GLU A 252 -30.82 10.45 -0.91
N THR A 253 -31.13 9.37 -0.19
CA THR A 253 -31.48 9.42 1.23
C THR A 253 -30.36 10.03 2.07
N THR A 254 -29.10 9.67 1.81
CA THR A 254 -27.93 10.24 2.50
C THR A 254 -27.84 11.74 2.29
N LEU A 255 -27.94 12.21 1.04
CA LEU A 255 -27.87 13.61 0.69
C LEU A 255 -29.03 14.42 1.32
N ASN A 256 -30.24 13.86 1.32
CA ASN A 256 -31.39 14.48 1.99
C ASN A 256 -31.21 14.60 3.50
N ASN A 257 -30.63 13.58 4.16
CA ASN A 257 -30.30 13.63 5.58
C ASN A 257 -29.26 14.73 5.86
N LEU A 258 -28.24 14.86 5.04
CA LEU A 258 -27.21 15.89 5.15
C LEU A 258 -27.79 17.31 4.93
N LYS A 259 -28.68 17.50 3.95
CA LYS A 259 -29.36 18.79 3.70
C LYS A 259 -30.11 19.29 4.94
N ASN A 260 -30.74 18.41 5.69
CA ASN A 260 -31.46 18.78 6.91
C ASN A 260 -30.52 19.25 8.04
N LEU A 261 -29.26 18.82 8.04
CA LEU A 261 -28.29 19.13 9.10
C LEU A 261 -27.53 20.45 8.86
N ILE A 262 -27.31 20.82 7.60
CA ILE A 262 -26.53 22.03 7.24
C ILE A 262 -27.36 23.32 7.39
N GLY A 263 -28.68 23.23 7.52
CA GLY A 263 -29.57 24.40 7.61
C GLY A 263 -29.45 25.31 6.37
N SER A 264 -29.19 26.62 6.61
CA SER A 264 -29.02 27.62 5.54
C SER A 264 -27.55 27.90 5.20
N SER A 265 -26.60 27.06 5.62
CA SER A 265 -25.18 27.28 5.33
C SER A 265 -24.87 27.19 3.83
N GLU A 266 -24.35 28.26 3.26
CA GLU A 266 -23.97 28.32 1.84
C GLU A 266 -22.84 27.34 1.52
N ILE A 267 -21.82 27.24 2.40
CA ILE A 267 -20.74 26.31 2.21
C ILE A 267 -21.20 24.84 2.35
N GLY A 268 -22.17 24.59 3.23
CA GLY A 268 -22.80 23.28 3.35
C GLY A 268 -23.55 22.89 2.08
N LEU A 269 -24.34 23.81 1.52
CA LEU A 269 -25.07 23.62 0.25
C LEU A 269 -24.11 23.39 -0.93
N GLU A 270 -23.03 24.17 -1.02
CA GLU A 270 -21.97 23.93 -2.02
C GLU A 270 -21.41 22.50 -1.91
N GLY A 271 -21.08 22.04 -0.71
CA GLY A 271 -20.60 20.68 -0.48
C GLY A 271 -21.60 19.59 -0.86
N ILE A 272 -22.89 19.82 -0.64
CA ILE A 272 -23.96 18.90 -1.08
C ILE A 272 -24.03 18.85 -2.61
N ASN A 273 -24.06 20.02 -3.28
CA ASN A 273 -24.11 20.09 -4.74
C ASN A 273 -22.89 19.40 -5.39
N GLU A 274 -21.70 19.51 -4.79
CA GLU A 274 -20.51 18.79 -5.22
C GLU A 274 -20.70 17.27 -5.08
N LEU A 275 -21.27 16.79 -3.98
CA LEU A 275 -21.56 15.35 -3.79
C LEU A 275 -22.65 14.85 -4.75
N GLU A 276 -23.67 15.64 -5.06
CA GLU A 276 -24.68 15.33 -6.06
C GLU A 276 -24.04 15.16 -7.45
N THR A 277 -23.19 16.11 -7.83
CA THR A 277 -22.43 16.03 -9.09
C THR A 277 -21.55 14.78 -9.15
N MET A 278 -20.86 14.44 -8.04
CA MET A 278 -20.06 13.21 -7.97
C MET A 278 -20.93 11.97 -8.16
N ALA A 279 -22.10 11.91 -7.52
CA ALA A 279 -23.02 10.79 -7.62
C ALA A 279 -23.52 10.57 -9.06
N GLU A 280 -23.92 11.66 -9.75
CA GLU A 280 -24.31 11.63 -11.16
C GLU A 280 -23.17 11.11 -12.06
N LEU A 281 -21.94 11.53 -11.81
CA LEU A 281 -20.76 11.08 -12.57
C LEU A 281 -20.43 9.61 -12.30
N PHE A 282 -20.59 9.13 -11.06
CA PHE A 282 -20.42 7.71 -10.74
C PHE A 282 -21.44 6.84 -11.48
N GLU A 283 -22.70 7.26 -11.51
CA GLU A 283 -23.75 6.55 -12.24
C GLU A 283 -23.47 6.53 -13.75
N ALA A 284 -23.12 7.70 -14.32
CA ALA A 284 -22.78 7.82 -15.74
C ALA A 284 -21.56 6.93 -16.13
N GLY A 285 -20.59 6.78 -15.21
CA GLY A 285 -19.43 5.91 -15.39
C GLY A 285 -19.69 4.43 -15.14
N GLY A 286 -20.88 4.04 -14.64
CA GLY A 286 -21.20 2.65 -14.30
C GLY A 286 -20.65 2.19 -12.95
N TYR A 287 -20.37 3.14 -12.04
CA TYR A 287 -19.90 2.85 -10.67
C TYR A 287 -21.08 2.95 -9.70
N GLY A 288 -21.77 1.85 -9.51
CA GLY A 288 -22.90 1.77 -8.58
C GLY A 288 -22.50 1.83 -7.10
N SER A 289 -23.50 1.91 -6.23
CA SER A 289 -23.33 2.00 -4.77
C SER A 289 -22.62 0.80 -4.13
N SER A 290 -22.49 -0.32 -4.84
CA SER A 290 -21.67 -1.47 -4.44
C SER A 290 -20.16 -1.21 -4.53
N LYS A 291 -19.73 -0.23 -5.34
CA LYS A 291 -18.32 0.15 -5.53
C LYS A 291 -18.00 1.48 -4.85
N ILE A 292 -18.85 2.50 -5.02
CA ILE A 292 -18.63 3.85 -4.49
C ILE A 292 -19.89 4.30 -3.77
N SER A 293 -19.75 4.81 -2.55
CA SER A 293 -20.86 5.32 -1.73
C SER A 293 -20.55 6.69 -1.12
N ILE A 294 -21.57 7.53 -0.96
CA ILE A 294 -21.46 8.71 -0.11
C ILE A 294 -21.58 8.27 1.35
N ASP A 295 -20.57 8.60 2.14
CA ASP A 295 -20.49 8.18 3.54
C ASP A 295 -19.98 9.31 4.44
N PRO A 296 -20.86 9.96 5.21
CA PRO A 296 -20.52 11.08 6.08
C PRO A 296 -19.52 10.75 7.20
N SER A 297 -19.33 9.48 7.52
CA SER A 297 -18.35 9.05 8.54
C SER A 297 -16.90 9.26 8.10
N VAL A 298 -16.65 9.44 6.78
CA VAL A 298 -15.31 9.74 6.26
C VAL A 298 -14.96 11.20 6.53
N VAL A 299 -14.18 11.43 7.58
CA VAL A 299 -13.68 12.74 7.99
C VAL A 299 -12.16 12.68 8.09
N ARG A 300 -11.49 12.70 6.94
CA ARG A 300 -10.02 12.58 6.85
C ARG A 300 -9.33 13.90 6.58
N GLY A 301 -8.00 13.94 6.83
CA GLY A 301 -7.12 15.02 6.40
C GLY A 301 -7.35 16.32 7.13
N LEU A 302 -7.20 16.32 8.46
CA LEU A 302 -7.34 17.50 9.31
C LEU A 302 -6.56 18.70 8.77
N GLY A 303 -7.27 19.78 8.43
CA GLY A 303 -6.71 21.03 7.96
C GLY A 303 -5.94 20.96 6.61
N TYR A 304 -6.06 19.88 5.87
CA TYR A 304 -5.40 19.67 4.60
C TYR A 304 -6.37 19.70 3.43
N TYR A 305 -7.51 19.01 3.54
CA TYR A 305 -8.52 18.96 2.49
C TYR A 305 -9.49 20.13 2.54
N THR A 306 -9.87 20.61 1.35
CA THR A 306 -10.70 21.81 1.15
C THR A 306 -12.11 21.48 0.61
N GLY A 307 -12.33 20.27 0.10
CA GLY A 307 -13.56 19.84 -0.55
C GLY A 307 -13.83 18.35 -0.37
N PRO A 308 -14.09 17.60 -1.47
CA PRO A 308 -14.30 16.16 -1.43
C PRO A 308 -13.15 15.41 -0.74
N VAL A 309 -13.49 14.35 -0.01
CA VAL A 309 -12.55 13.43 0.65
C VAL A 309 -12.98 12.00 0.37
N PHE A 310 -12.02 11.10 0.21
CA PHE A 310 -12.30 9.70 -0.15
C PHE A 310 -11.45 8.71 0.64
N GLU A 311 -11.99 7.53 0.78
CA GLU A 311 -11.32 6.42 1.44
C GLU A 311 -11.72 5.10 0.79
N ALA A 312 -10.73 4.22 0.55
CA ALA A 312 -10.99 2.85 0.19
C ALA A 312 -10.90 1.96 1.42
N GLU A 313 -12.00 1.35 1.78
CA GLU A 313 -12.09 0.39 2.88
C GLU A 313 -12.26 -1.03 2.33
N LEU A 314 -11.53 -1.99 2.92
CA LEU A 314 -11.72 -3.39 2.63
C LEU A 314 -12.81 -3.95 3.56
N THR A 315 -13.82 -4.57 2.96
CA THR A 315 -15.03 -5.04 3.65
C THR A 315 -14.94 -6.49 4.13
N PHE A 316 -13.94 -7.24 3.65
CA PHE A 316 -13.76 -8.61 4.08
C PHE A 316 -13.11 -8.73 5.47
N GLU A 317 -13.45 -9.82 6.12
CA GLU A 317 -12.96 -10.14 7.44
C GLU A 317 -11.63 -10.89 7.36
N ILE A 318 -10.73 -10.56 8.28
CA ILE A 318 -9.51 -11.33 8.54
C ILE A 318 -9.54 -11.85 9.96
N PHE A 319 -8.80 -12.93 10.21
CA PHE A 319 -8.67 -13.51 11.54
C PHE A 319 -7.22 -13.40 12.01
N ASP A 320 -7.00 -12.93 13.22
CA ASP A 320 -5.67 -12.91 13.82
C ASP A 320 -5.22 -14.33 14.23
N GLU A 321 -3.96 -14.48 14.62
CA GLU A 321 -3.37 -15.76 15.08
C GLU A 321 -4.14 -16.43 16.23
N LYS A 322 -4.98 -15.67 16.92
CA LYS A 322 -5.86 -16.15 18.02
C LYS A 322 -7.29 -16.43 17.56
N GLY A 323 -7.55 -16.40 16.25
CA GLY A 323 -8.87 -16.61 15.67
C GLY A 323 -9.87 -15.46 15.90
N ARG A 324 -9.43 -14.28 16.31
CA ARG A 324 -10.30 -13.14 16.54
C ARG A 324 -10.51 -12.38 15.23
N LYS A 325 -11.78 -12.11 14.92
CA LYS A 325 -12.19 -11.30 13.78
C LYS A 325 -11.57 -9.91 13.86
N ARG A 326 -11.01 -9.46 12.73
CA ARG A 326 -10.51 -8.11 12.54
C ARG A 326 -10.99 -7.57 11.19
N GLN A 327 -11.33 -6.30 11.15
CA GLN A 327 -11.47 -5.59 9.89
C GLN A 327 -10.09 -5.12 9.42
N PHE A 328 -9.82 -5.24 8.14
CA PHE A 328 -8.59 -4.74 7.57
C PHE A 328 -8.58 -3.21 7.57
N GLY A 329 -9.74 -2.63 7.31
CA GLY A 329 -9.98 -1.19 7.28
C GLY A 329 -9.43 -0.53 6.02
N SER A 330 -9.13 0.76 6.11
CA SER A 330 -8.70 1.58 4.98
C SER A 330 -7.34 1.20 4.43
N VAL A 331 -7.23 1.10 3.12
CA VAL A 331 -5.97 0.87 2.37
C VAL A 331 -5.55 2.06 1.53
N SER A 332 -6.44 3.03 1.35
CA SER A 332 -6.19 4.23 0.58
C SER A 332 -7.00 5.40 1.12
N GLY A 333 -6.50 6.61 0.92
CA GLY A 333 -7.22 7.84 1.27
C GLY A 333 -6.76 9.00 0.41
N GLY A 334 -7.66 9.94 0.20
CA GLY A 334 -7.41 11.10 -0.63
C GLY A 334 -8.44 12.20 -0.46
N GLY A 335 -8.37 13.20 -1.31
CA GLY A 335 -9.32 14.31 -1.37
C GLY A 335 -8.78 15.52 -2.10
N ARG A 336 -9.57 16.60 -2.12
CA ARG A 336 -9.23 17.89 -2.70
C ARG A 336 -8.40 18.74 -1.73
N TYR A 337 -7.32 19.36 -2.23
CA TYR A 337 -6.35 20.13 -1.43
C TYR A 337 -5.86 21.37 -2.19
N ASP A 338 -6.66 22.42 -2.23
CA ASP A 338 -6.42 23.59 -3.08
C ASP A 338 -5.31 24.54 -2.56
N ASP A 339 -4.99 24.49 -1.28
CA ASP A 339 -4.03 25.40 -0.63
C ASP A 339 -2.57 24.90 -0.62
N LEU A 340 -2.30 23.66 -1.07
CA LEU A 340 -0.98 23.08 -0.92
C LEU A 340 0.09 23.82 -1.76
N VAL A 341 -0.23 24.17 -2.99
CA VAL A 341 0.66 24.90 -3.90
C VAL A 341 0.78 26.37 -3.50
N LYS A 342 -0.24 26.95 -2.85
CA LYS A 342 -0.32 28.36 -2.45
C LYS A 342 0.88 28.81 -1.62
N ARG A 343 1.43 27.94 -0.78
CA ARG A 343 2.59 28.27 0.06
C ARG A 343 3.85 28.62 -0.76
N PHE A 344 3.96 28.13 -2.00
CA PHE A 344 5.08 28.43 -2.89
C PHE A 344 4.78 29.57 -3.85
N THR A 345 3.52 29.71 -4.28
CA THR A 345 3.14 30.61 -5.36
C THR A 345 2.34 31.84 -4.89
N GLY A 346 1.86 31.81 -3.63
CA GLY A 346 0.93 32.82 -3.10
C GLY A 346 -0.51 32.68 -3.61
N GLN A 347 -0.76 31.79 -4.57
CA GLN A 347 -2.06 31.56 -5.20
C GLN A 347 -2.54 30.11 -4.95
N ALA A 348 -3.82 29.95 -4.60
CA ALA A 348 -4.45 28.64 -4.52
C ALA A 348 -4.49 28.01 -5.91
N VAL A 349 -4.17 26.71 -5.99
CA VAL A 349 -4.24 25.91 -7.20
C VAL A 349 -5.08 24.68 -6.88
N PRO A 350 -6.26 24.53 -7.52
CA PRO A 350 -7.12 23.38 -7.27
C PRO A 350 -6.39 22.08 -7.55
N ALA A 351 -6.43 21.17 -6.59
CA ALA A 351 -5.81 19.87 -6.73
C ALA A 351 -6.60 18.80 -5.99
N THR A 352 -6.63 17.60 -6.55
CA THR A 352 -7.25 16.43 -5.94
C THR A 352 -6.43 15.19 -6.23
N GLY A 353 -6.43 14.23 -5.31
CA GLY A 353 -5.65 13.02 -5.50
C GLY A 353 -5.87 11.99 -4.41
N VAL A 354 -5.22 10.84 -4.60
CA VAL A 354 -5.33 9.69 -3.71
C VAL A 354 -3.98 9.05 -3.48
N SER A 355 -3.80 8.49 -2.29
CA SER A 355 -2.62 7.73 -1.91
C SER A 355 -3.01 6.31 -1.47
N ILE A 356 -2.39 5.30 -2.06
CA ILE A 356 -2.52 3.89 -1.68
C ILE A 356 -1.35 3.51 -0.78
N GLY A 357 -1.66 2.94 0.38
CA GLY A 357 -0.68 2.29 1.25
C GLY A 357 -0.32 0.90 0.73
N VAL A 358 0.76 0.82 -0.06
CA VAL A 358 1.16 -0.38 -0.81
C VAL A 358 1.39 -1.59 0.10
N ASP A 359 2.13 -1.40 1.19
CA ASP A 359 2.42 -2.51 2.13
C ASP A 359 1.14 -3.06 2.78
N ARG A 360 0.17 -2.18 3.04
CA ARG A 360 -1.10 -2.56 3.64
C ARG A 360 -1.99 -3.31 2.66
N LEU A 361 -2.07 -2.83 1.41
CA LEU A 361 -2.81 -3.50 0.35
C LEU A 361 -2.20 -4.88 0.04
N LEU A 362 -0.87 -4.96 -0.02
CA LEU A 362 -0.16 -6.22 -0.22
C LEU A 362 -0.44 -7.24 0.90
N ALA A 363 -0.46 -6.80 2.16
CA ALA A 363 -0.82 -7.64 3.28
C ALA A 363 -2.25 -8.17 3.18
N ALA A 364 -3.21 -7.31 2.75
CA ALA A 364 -4.59 -7.71 2.55
C ALA A 364 -4.76 -8.77 1.45
N LEU A 365 -4.06 -8.61 0.34
CA LEU A 365 -4.06 -9.58 -0.76
C LEU A 365 -3.48 -10.93 -0.36
N LYS A 366 -2.44 -10.92 0.49
CA LYS A 366 -1.85 -12.15 1.06
C LYS A 366 -2.85 -12.88 1.96
N GLU A 367 -3.52 -12.20 2.85
CA GLU A 367 -4.54 -12.78 3.74
C GLU A 367 -5.69 -13.43 2.95
N LYS A 368 -6.06 -12.85 1.83
CA LYS A 368 -7.09 -13.41 0.93
C LYS A 368 -6.57 -14.54 0.03
N GLY A 369 -5.28 -14.89 0.08
CA GLY A 369 -4.67 -15.89 -0.81
C GLY A 369 -4.69 -15.47 -2.29
N ARG A 370 -4.84 -14.19 -2.59
CA ARG A 370 -4.93 -13.63 -3.96
C ARG A 370 -3.58 -13.23 -4.53
N ILE A 371 -2.55 -13.19 -3.72
CA ILE A 371 -1.17 -13.22 -4.18
C ILE A 371 -0.70 -14.65 -4.01
N GLN A 372 -0.51 -15.34 -5.12
CA GLN A 372 0.19 -16.61 -5.09
C GLN A 372 1.61 -16.33 -4.61
N ALA A 373 2.05 -17.13 -3.64
CA ALA A 373 3.42 -17.12 -3.21
C ALA A 373 4.33 -17.08 -4.44
N SER A 374 5.31 -16.22 -4.41
CA SER A 374 6.26 -15.90 -5.49
C SER A 374 6.48 -17.04 -6.44
N GLY A 375 6.52 -16.72 -7.72
CA GLY A 375 6.78 -17.70 -8.77
C GLY A 375 7.95 -18.61 -8.42
N LEU A 376 7.93 -19.82 -8.96
CA LEU A 376 8.90 -20.89 -8.77
C LEU A 376 10.34 -20.36 -8.70
N GLY A 377 11.14 -20.90 -7.81
CA GLY A 377 12.57 -20.62 -7.74
C GLY A 377 13.29 -20.98 -9.07
N PRO A 378 14.57 -20.70 -9.21
CA PRO A 378 15.32 -21.09 -10.40
C PRO A 378 15.49 -22.62 -10.44
N VAL A 379 15.53 -23.20 -11.63
CA VAL A 379 15.99 -24.57 -11.82
C VAL A 379 17.46 -24.64 -11.41
N VAL A 380 17.81 -25.56 -10.52
CA VAL A 380 19.18 -25.72 -10.03
C VAL A 380 19.88 -26.84 -10.80
N VAL A 381 20.99 -26.51 -11.47
CA VAL A 381 21.90 -27.49 -12.07
C VAL A 381 22.91 -27.85 -11.02
N THR A 382 22.94 -29.16 -10.63
CA THR A 382 23.86 -29.67 -9.64
C THR A 382 25.27 -29.89 -10.24
N VAL A 383 26.29 -29.87 -9.41
CA VAL A 383 27.68 -30.09 -9.81
C VAL A 383 28.12 -31.42 -9.25
N MET A 384 28.27 -32.42 -10.12
CA MET A 384 28.74 -33.74 -9.74
C MET A 384 30.28 -33.85 -9.84
N ASP A 385 30.86 -33.13 -10.82
CA ASP A 385 32.30 -33.09 -11.08
C ASP A 385 32.81 -31.64 -11.10
N ARG A 386 33.74 -31.33 -10.19
CA ARG A 386 34.26 -29.95 -10.03
C ARG A 386 35.08 -29.47 -11.21
N ASP A 387 35.77 -30.40 -11.86
CA ASP A 387 36.68 -30.03 -12.95
C ASP A 387 35.92 -29.75 -14.25
N ARG A 388 34.58 -29.95 -14.23
CA ARG A 388 33.68 -29.75 -15.37
C ARG A 388 32.65 -28.67 -15.19
N ILE A 389 32.93 -27.71 -14.38
CA ILE A 389 31.98 -26.58 -14.12
C ILE A 389 31.54 -25.86 -15.40
N SER A 390 32.39 -25.82 -16.43
CA SER A 390 32.07 -25.28 -17.73
C SER A 390 30.93 -25.99 -18.46
N ASP A 391 30.79 -27.31 -18.26
CA ASP A 391 29.72 -28.07 -18.91
C ASP A 391 28.39 -27.78 -18.23
N TYR A 392 28.36 -27.70 -16.89
CA TYR A 392 27.16 -27.24 -16.15
C TYR A 392 26.76 -25.82 -16.49
N GLN A 393 27.72 -24.93 -16.78
CA GLN A 393 27.42 -23.58 -17.27
C GLN A 393 26.78 -23.60 -18.67
N LYS A 394 27.14 -24.52 -19.56
CA LYS A 394 26.47 -24.68 -20.86
C LYS A 394 25.01 -25.09 -20.68
N ILE A 395 24.72 -26.01 -19.76
CA ILE A 395 23.35 -26.43 -19.44
C ILE A 395 22.52 -25.25 -18.94
N VAL A 396 23.07 -24.46 -18.00
CA VAL A 396 22.38 -23.28 -17.48
C VAL A 396 22.18 -22.21 -18.58
N ALA A 397 23.17 -22.01 -19.45
CA ALA A 397 23.06 -21.06 -20.55
C ALA A 397 21.95 -21.47 -21.52
N GLU A 398 21.83 -22.74 -21.86
CA GLU A 398 20.77 -23.28 -22.71
C GLU A 398 19.36 -23.04 -22.10
N LEU A 399 19.19 -23.35 -20.81
CA LEU A 399 17.96 -23.11 -20.07
C LEU A 399 17.60 -21.60 -20.09
N ARG A 400 18.56 -20.74 -19.78
CA ARG A 400 18.36 -19.27 -19.77
C ARG A 400 18.03 -18.73 -21.14
N ASN A 401 18.70 -19.18 -22.19
CA ASN A 401 18.40 -18.79 -23.58
C ASN A 401 16.99 -19.24 -24.03
N SER A 402 16.47 -20.27 -23.35
CA SER A 402 15.10 -20.76 -23.53
C SER A 402 14.07 -20.07 -22.63
N GLY A 403 14.45 -18.99 -21.92
CA GLY A 403 13.58 -18.23 -21.01
C GLY A 403 13.34 -18.89 -19.64
N ILE A 404 14.14 -19.90 -19.28
CA ILE A 404 14.00 -20.63 -18.01
C ILE A 404 14.98 -20.07 -16.99
N ARG A 405 14.46 -19.56 -15.85
CA ARG A 405 15.32 -19.17 -14.71
C ARG A 405 16.10 -20.36 -14.20
N SER A 406 17.40 -20.29 -14.25
CA SER A 406 18.28 -21.38 -13.83
C SER A 406 19.60 -20.89 -13.26
N GLU A 407 20.19 -21.71 -12.38
CA GLU A 407 21.49 -21.44 -11.78
C GLU A 407 22.30 -22.73 -11.58
N VAL A 408 23.64 -22.60 -11.64
CA VAL A 408 24.54 -23.68 -11.23
C VAL A 408 24.72 -23.62 -9.73
N TYR A 409 24.77 -24.75 -9.06
CA TYR A 409 25.15 -24.83 -7.66
C TYR A 409 26.60 -24.39 -7.47
N LEU A 410 26.81 -23.30 -6.75
CA LEU A 410 28.14 -22.71 -6.52
C LEU A 410 28.69 -22.99 -5.11
N GLY A 411 27.99 -23.78 -4.31
CA GLY A 411 28.45 -24.18 -2.99
C GLY A 411 29.52 -25.32 -3.04
N ASN A 412 29.77 -25.99 -1.90
CA ASN A 412 30.67 -27.10 -1.88
C ASN A 412 30.02 -28.37 -2.46
N PRO A 413 30.43 -28.86 -3.64
CA PRO A 413 29.76 -29.97 -4.34
C PRO A 413 30.02 -31.37 -3.73
N LYS A 414 30.86 -31.51 -2.69
CA LYS A 414 31.19 -32.80 -2.09
C LYS A 414 30.00 -33.60 -1.56
N ASN A 415 28.89 -32.92 -1.24
CA ASN A 415 27.70 -33.55 -0.70
C ASN A 415 26.49 -33.22 -1.59
N PHE A 416 26.04 -34.21 -2.33
CA PHE A 416 24.89 -34.09 -3.24
C PHE A 416 23.60 -33.73 -2.48
N GLY A 417 23.37 -34.27 -1.29
CA GLY A 417 22.20 -33.92 -0.47
C GLY A 417 22.15 -32.45 -0.11
N ASN A 418 23.29 -31.79 0.09
CA ASN A 418 23.33 -30.36 0.34
C ASN A 418 22.96 -29.53 -0.89
N GLN A 419 23.24 -30.03 -2.08
CA GLN A 419 22.83 -29.35 -3.33
C GLN A 419 21.31 -29.41 -3.51
N LEU A 420 20.70 -30.56 -3.23
CA LEU A 420 19.24 -30.69 -3.25
C LEU A 420 18.57 -29.86 -2.16
N LYS A 421 19.10 -29.86 -0.94
CA LYS A 421 18.61 -28.99 0.13
C LYS A 421 18.72 -27.51 -0.22
N TYR A 422 19.77 -27.10 -0.92
CA TYR A 422 19.89 -25.75 -1.45
C TYR A 422 18.78 -25.47 -2.46
N ALA A 423 18.53 -26.36 -3.42
CA ALA A 423 17.46 -26.22 -4.39
C ALA A 423 16.08 -26.09 -3.72
N ASP A 424 15.78 -26.92 -2.71
CA ASP A 424 14.56 -26.85 -1.91
C ASP A 424 14.43 -25.47 -1.20
N ASN A 425 15.50 -25.01 -0.57
CA ASN A 425 15.51 -23.69 0.12
C ASN A 425 15.34 -22.52 -0.86
N ARG A 426 15.71 -22.71 -2.14
CA ARG A 426 15.51 -21.74 -3.22
C ARG A 426 14.08 -21.77 -3.78
N GLY A 427 13.23 -22.72 -3.34
CA GLY A 427 11.92 -22.95 -3.94
C GLY A 427 12.02 -23.42 -5.39
N SER A 428 13.10 -24.14 -5.73
CA SER A 428 13.33 -24.64 -7.10
C SER A 428 12.28 -25.68 -7.48
N PRO A 429 11.67 -25.57 -8.68
CA PRO A 429 10.73 -26.58 -9.16
C PRO A 429 11.42 -27.88 -9.53
N ALA A 430 12.66 -27.79 -10.00
CA ALA A 430 13.43 -28.94 -10.45
C ALA A 430 14.94 -28.78 -10.19
N ALA A 431 15.61 -29.88 -9.99
CA ALA A 431 17.05 -29.99 -10.03
C ALA A 431 17.48 -30.84 -11.25
N VAL A 432 18.50 -30.37 -11.95
CA VAL A 432 19.13 -31.05 -13.10
C VAL A 432 20.40 -31.67 -12.66
N ILE A 433 20.61 -32.95 -13.00
CA ILE A 433 21.72 -33.78 -12.52
C ILE A 433 22.38 -34.42 -13.75
N GLU A 434 23.66 -34.18 -13.92
CA GLU A 434 24.49 -34.81 -14.95
C GLU A 434 25.80 -35.28 -14.32
N GLY A 435 25.97 -36.59 -14.19
CA GLY A 435 27.19 -37.21 -13.80
C GLY A 435 27.97 -37.72 -15.02
N THR A 436 28.96 -38.57 -14.77
CA THR A 436 29.76 -39.19 -15.83
C THR A 436 28.95 -40.15 -16.70
N GLU A 437 28.10 -40.97 -16.08
CA GLU A 437 27.27 -41.96 -16.75
C GLU A 437 26.24 -41.28 -17.69
N GLU A 438 25.57 -40.25 -17.20
CA GLU A 438 24.58 -39.51 -17.99
C GLU A 438 25.25 -38.87 -19.20
N ARG A 439 26.42 -38.31 -19.03
CA ARG A 439 27.19 -37.68 -20.09
C ARG A 439 27.62 -38.65 -21.17
N GLU A 440 28.14 -39.83 -20.76
CA GLU A 440 28.58 -40.87 -21.67
C GLU A 440 27.43 -41.49 -22.47
N SER A 441 26.23 -41.56 -21.85
CA SER A 441 25.01 -42.07 -22.48
C SER A 441 24.22 -41.02 -23.24
N GLY A 442 24.62 -39.76 -23.21
CA GLY A 442 23.87 -38.64 -23.83
C GLY A 442 22.53 -38.34 -23.17
N THR A 443 22.41 -38.66 -21.90
CA THR A 443 21.20 -38.47 -21.10
C THR A 443 21.40 -37.41 -20.02
N ILE A 444 20.33 -37.07 -19.30
CA ILE A 444 20.36 -36.15 -18.17
C ILE A 444 19.23 -36.53 -17.20
N GLN A 445 19.48 -36.43 -15.92
CA GLN A 445 18.45 -36.68 -14.93
C GLN A 445 17.79 -35.36 -14.49
N ILE A 446 16.48 -35.41 -14.31
CA ILE A 446 15.68 -34.32 -13.80
C ILE A 446 14.97 -34.83 -12.54
N LYS A 447 15.06 -34.04 -11.48
CA LYS A 447 14.33 -34.28 -10.23
C LYS A 447 13.30 -33.20 -10.03
N ASP A 448 12.00 -33.55 -10.12
CA ASP A 448 10.89 -32.68 -9.77
C ASP A 448 10.80 -32.56 -8.25
N LEU A 449 11.20 -31.41 -7.72
CA LEU A 449 11.29 -31.16 -6.27
C LEU A 449 9.90 -30.91 -5.67
N ILE A 450 8.97 -30.32 -6.43
CA ILE A 450 7.61 -30.05 -5.95
C ILE A 450 6.84 -31.37 -5.84
N LEU A 451 6.90 -32.21 -6.86
CA LEU A 451 6.30 -33.55 -6.82
C LEU A 451 6.91 -34.36 -5.69
N GLY A 452 8.24 -34.36 -5.57
CA GLY A 452 8.96 -35.08 -4.50
C GLY A 452 8.48 -34.67 -3.11
N LYS A 453 8.26 -33.37 -2.86
CA LYS A 453 7.74 -32.86 -1.59
C LYS A 453 6.30 -33.31 -1.35
N LYS A 454 5.41 -33.18 -2.33
CA LYS A 454 4.02 -33.64 -2.22
C LYS A 454 3.91 -35.15 -1.93
N LEU A 455 4.75 -35.94 -2.58
CA LEU A 455 4.80 -37.39 -2.35
C LEU A 455 5.30 -37.74 -0.95
N SER A 456 6.30 -37.02 -0.41
CA SER A 456 6.81 -37.25 0.94
C SER A 456 5.79 -36.88 2.05
N GLU A 457 4.87 -35.99 1.79
CA GLU A 457 3.83 -35.56 2.74
C GLU A 457 2.58 -36.46 2.71
N ALA A 458 2.30 -37.16 1.61
CA ALA A 458 1.04 -37.87 1.36
C ALA A 458 1.15 -39.39 1.18
N ALA A 459 2.36 -39.97 1.03
CA ALA A 459 2.54 -41.33 0.57
C ALA A 459 2.96 -42.33 1.66
N THR A 460 2.40 -43.54 1.61
CA THR A 460 2.93 -44.72 2.30
C THR A 460 4.29 -45.15 1.68
N LEU A 461 5.12 -45.86 2.45
CA LEU A 461 6.46 -46.27 2.01
C LEU A 461 6.49 -47.09 0.68
N GLU A 462 5.39 -47.72 0.29
CA GLU A 462 5.25 -48.47 -0.97
C GLU A 462 4.95 -47.56 -2.18
N GLU A 463 4.15 -46.52 -2.02
CA GLU A 463 3.85 -45.53 -3.09
C GLU A 463 5.08 -44.69 -3.44
N TRP A 464 6.03 -44.52 -2.52
CA TRP A 464 7.26 -43.74 -2.73
C TRP A 464 8.24 -44.45 -3.70
N LYS A 465 8.18 -45.79 -3.82
CA LYS A 465 9.06 -46.57 -4.70
C LYS A 465 8.67 -46.55 -6.17
N ASP A 466 7.41 -46.28 -6.50
CA ASP A 466 6.89 -46.44 -7.85
C ASP A 466 6.66 -45.12 -8.61
N ARG A 467 6.89 -43.98 -8.01
CA ARG A 467 6.63 -42.67 -8.69
C ARG A 467 7.94 -41.95 -9.01
N PRO A 468 8.19 -41.61 -10.29
CA PRO A 468 9.42 -40.97 -10.69
C PRO A 468 9.35 -39.45 -10.43
N SER A 469 9.58 -39.02 -9.17
CA SER A 469 9.97 -37.64 -8.95
C SER A 469 11.35 -37.32 -9.50
N GLN A 470 12.12 -38.35 -9.86
CA GLN A 470 13.39 -38.29 -10.54
C GLN A 470 13.38 -39.25 -11.73
N PHE A 471 13.71 -38.75 -12.91
CA PHE A 471 13.66 -39.48 -14.17
C PHE A 471 14.78 -39.05 -15.11
N THR A 472 15.16 -39.95 -16.01
CA THR A 472 16.19 -39.70 -17.02
C THR A 472 15.53 -39.38 -18.37
N VAL A 473 16.08 -38.41 -19.08
CA VAL A 473 15.64 -38.01 -20.43
C VAL A 473 16.88 -37.91 -21.36
N GLN A 474 16.63 -37.88 -22.67
CA GLN A 474 17.69 -37.53 -23.61
C GLN A 474 18.15 -36.09 -23.36
N ARG A 475 19.41 -35.82 -23.56
CA ARG A 475 20.01 -34.52 -23.26
C ARG A 475 19.36 -33.39 -24.07
N ASP A 476 18.93 -33.64 -25.28
CA ASP A 476 18.25 -32.68 -26.17
C ASP A 476 16.76 -32.41 -25.75
N GLU A 477 16.15 -33.26 -24.94
CA GLU A 477 14.78 -33.08 -24.41
C GLU A 477 14.74 -32.21 -23.14
N LEU A 478 15.89 -31.84 -22.55
CA LEU A 478 15.98 -31.15 -21.27
C LEU A 478 15.05 -29.93 -21.20
N VAL A 479 15.15 -29.04 -22.17
CA VAL A 479 14.38 -27.76 -22.17
C VAL A 479 12.88 -28.02 -22.20
N GLN A 480 12.45 -28.99 -23.03
CA GLN A 480 11.05 -29.35 -23.14
C GLN A 480 10.52 -29.91 -21.80
N LYS A 481 11.24 -30.84 -21.19
CA LYS A 481 10.83 -31.48 -19.93
C LYS A 481 10.78 -30.50 -18.77
N ILE A 482 11.74 -29.57 -18.67
CA ILE A 482 11.68 -28.50 -17.68
C ILE A 482 10.45 -27.58 -17.92
N ARG A 483 10.12 -27.26 -19.16
CA ARG A 483 8.90 -26.48 -19.46
C ARG A 483 7.63 -27.22 -19.05
N GLU A 484 7.55 -28.51 -19.25
CA GLU A 484 6.42 -29.34 -18.83
C GLU A 484 6.23 -29.28 -17.30
N ILE A 485 7.32 -29.44 -16.52
CA ILE A 485 7.31 -29.29 -15.05
C ILE A 485 6.85 -27.88 -14.66
N LEU A 486 7.45 -26.84 -15.24
CA LEU A 486 7.10 -25.45 -14.91
C LEU A 486 5.63 -25.13 -15.22
N SER A 487 5.08 -25.70 -16.29
CA SER A 487 3.68 -25.50 -16.69
C SER A 487 2.69 -26.20 -15.77
N ALA A 488 3.08 -27.31 -15.14
CA ALA A 488 2.24 -28.02 -14.19
C ALA A 488 2.09 -27.29 -12.83
N TYR A 489 2.93 -26.30 -12.56
CA TYR A 489 2.98 -25.56 -11.29
C TYR A 489 2.78 -24.03 -11.44
N LYS A 490 2.39 -23.57 -12.63
CA LYS A 490 1.95 -22.18 -12.89
C LYS A 490 0.46 -22.03 -12.53
#